data_e4d656311529ecd0dd7f56b149554065
#
_entry.id   e4d656311529ecd0dd7f56b149554065
#
_cell.length_a   1.000
_cell.length_b   1.000
_cell.length_c   1.000
_cell.angle_alpha   90.00
_cell.angle_beta   90.00
_cell.angle_gamma   90.00
#
_symmetry.space_group_name_H-M   'P 1'
#
loop_
_entity.id
_entity.type
_entity.pdbx_description
1 polymer ?
#
loop_
_entity_poly.entity_id
_entity_poly.type
_entity_poly.pdbx_seq_one_letter_code
_entity_poly.pdbx_strand_id
1 'polypeptide(L)' 'PYGVAKLYAYWITVNYREAYGMFACNGILFNHESPVRGETFVTRKITRALARIKLGLQDCLYLGNLNAKRDWGHARD' A
#
# COMPACT_ATOMS: atom_id res chain seq x y z
N PRO A 1 5.42 7.75 -13.28
CA PRO A 1 6.72 7.03 -13.26
C PRO A 1 6.67 5.74 -12.42
N TYR A 2 5.99 5.74 -11.25
CA TYR A 2 5.89 4.56 -10.40
C TYR A 2 5.20 3.37 -11.09
N GLY A 3 4.05 3.59 -11.73
CA GLY A 3 3.36 2.54 -12.49
C GLY A 3 4.18 1.97 -13.62
N VAL A 4 4.93 2.81 -14.32
CA VAL A 4 5.85 2.39 -15.39
C VAL A 4 6.97 1.52 -14.81
N ALA A 5 7.55 1.91 -13.67
CA ALA A 5 8.59 1.12 -13.00
C ALA A 5 8.08 -0.27 -12.58
N LYS A 6 6.85 -0.35 -12.05
CA LYS A 6 6.20 -1.64 -11.70
C LYS A 6 5.94 -2.51 -12.93
N LEU A 7 5.51 -1.92 -14.02
CA LEU A 7 5.29 -2.64 -15.28
C LEU A 7 6.62 -3.18 -15.84
N TYR A 8 7.67 -2.37 -15.80
CA TYR A 8 9.01 -2.81 -16.19
C TYR A 8 9.48 -3.98 -15.32
N ALA A 9 9.33 -3.88 -13.99
CA ALA A 9 9.72 -4.95 -13.07
C ALA A 9 9.00 -6.27 -13.39
N TYR A 10 7.71 -6.21 -13.72
CA TYR A 10 6.94 -7.38 -14.15
C TYR A 10 7.55 -8.01 -15.40
N TRP A 11 7.71 -7.23 -16.45
CA TRP A 11 8.16 -7.76 -17.74
C TRP A 11 9.62 -8.23 -17.74
N ILE A 12 10.51 -7.58 -16.98
CA ILE A 12 11.88 -8.04 -16.87
C ILE A 12 11.97 -9.39 -16.14
N THR A 13 11.11 -9.59 -15.14
CA THR A 13 11.00 -10.89 -14.44
C THR A 13 10.56 -12.00 -15.39
N VAL A 14 9.52 -11.74 -16.20
CA VAL A 14 9.06 -12.68 -17.24
C VAL A 14 10.16 -12.96 -18.24
N ASN A 15 10.83 -11.92 -18.73
CA ASN A 15 11.90 -12.06 -19.71
C ASN A 15 13.04 -12.94 -19.21
N TYR A 16 13.53 -12.69 -18.00
CA TYR A 16 14.63 -13.47 -17.42
C TYR A 16 14.22 -14.93 -17.15
N ARG A 17 12.99 -15.15 -16.72
CA ARG A 17 12.47 -16.51 -16.56
C ARG A 17 12.49 -17.28 -17.88
N GLU A 18 12.01 -16.66 -18.94
CA GLU A 18 11.89 -17.31 -20.25
C GLU A 18 13.23 -17.43 -20.98
N ALA A 19 14.04 -16.39 -20.95
CA ALA A 19 15.32 -16.36 -21.68
C ALA A 19 16.42 -17.21 -21.03
N TYR A 20 16.44 -17.28 -19.69
CA TYR A 20 17.52 -17.92 -18.95
C TYR A 20 17.07 -19.12 -18.12
N GLY A 21 15.80 -19.50 -18.16
CA GLY A 21 15.27 -20.60 -17.37
C GLY A 21 15.35 -20.36 -15.85
N MET A 22 15.33 -19.10 -15.40
CA MET A 22 15.44 -18.76 -13.99
C MET A 22 14.14 -19.05 -13.24
N PHE A 23 14.26 -19.53 -12.00
CA PHE A 23 13.11 -19.58 -11.11
C PHE A 23 12.80 -18.16 -10.60
N ALA A 24 11.92 -17.48 -11.30
CA ALA A 24 11.56 -16.09 -11.03
C ALA A 24 10.04 -15.91 -11.13
N CYS A 25 9.43 -15.37 -10.08
CA CYS A 25 7.98 -15.16 -10.00
C CYS A 25 7.65 -13.69 -9.71
N ASN A 26 6.53 -13.25 -10.23
CA ASN A 26 5.96 -11.95 -9.87
C ASN A 26 5.01 -12.11 -8.68
N GLY A 27 5.24 -11.33 -7.63
CA GLY A 27 4.36 -11.26 -6.48
C GLY A 27 3.34 -10.14 -6.62
N ILE A 28 2.10 -10.37 -6.19
CA ILE A 28 1.09 -9.32 -6.04
C ILE A 28 1.13 -8.86 -4.58
N LEU A 29 1.74 -7.70 -4.37
CA LEU A 29 1.94 -7.14 -3.05
C LEU A 29 0.87 -6.08 -2.76
N PHE A 30 -0.09 -6.43 -1.94
CA PHE A 30 -1.08 -5.48 -1.43
C PHE A 30 -0.46 -4.54 -0.40
N ASN A 31 -1.27 -3.61 0.12
CA ASN A 31 -0.77 -2.63 1.07
C ASN A 31 -0.41 -3.28 2.41
N HIS A 32 0.78 -3.00 2.90
CA HIS A 32 1.23 -3.42 4.22
C HIS A 32 1.36 -2.20 5.13
N GLU A 33 0.81 -2.32 6.32
CA GLU A 33 0.66 -1.24 7.28
C GLU A 33 1.46 -1.54 8.55
N SER A 34 1.82 -0.48 9.27
CA SER A 34 2.52 -0.58 10.55
C SER A 34 2.41 0.72 11.35
N PRO A 35 2.82 0.75 12.61
CA PRO A 35 2.86 1.99 13.40
C PRO A 35 3.74 3.09 12.79
N VAL A 36 4.70 2.73 11.94
CA VAL A 36 5.59 3.70 11.27
C VAL A 36 5.10 4.09 9.86
N ARG A 37 3.89 3.68 9.47
CA ARG A 37 3.31 4.08 8.18
C ARG A 37 3.21 5.60 8.07
N GLY A 38 3.54 6.14 6.92
CA GLY A 38 3.48 7.60 6.67
C GLY A 38 2.08 8.19 6.88
N GLU A 39 2.01 9.42 7.38
CA GLU A 39 0.78 10.07 7.81
C GLU A 39 -0.22 10.37 6.69
N THR A 40 0.23 10.42 5.45
CA THR A 40 -0.60 10.66 4.27
C THR A 40 -1.34 9.41 3.80
N PHE A 41 -0.91 8.23 4.23
CA PHE A 41 -1.58 6.97 3.90
C PHE A 41 -2.85 6.78 4.72
N VAL A 42 -3.84 6.11 4.12
CA VAL A 42 -5.21 6.08 4.63
C VAL A 42 -5.32 5.53 6.06
N THR A 43 -4.61 4.45 6.39
CA THR A 43 -4.66 3.86 7.73
C THR A 43 -4.13 4.81 8.80
N ARG A 44 -2.97 5.42 8.55
CA ARG A 44 -2.39 6.41 9.47
C ARG A 44 -3.23 7.69 9.53
N LYS A 45 -3.77 8.11 8.39
CA LYS A 45 -4.71 9.24 8.33
C LYS A 45 -5.92 9.01 9.23
N ILE A 46 -6.51 7.80 9.20
CA ILE A 46 -7.68 7.44 10.02
C ILE A 46 -7.30 7.42 11.51
N THR A 47 -6.27 6.68 11.89
CA THR A 47 -5.88 6.55 13.31
C THR A 47 -5.51 7.88 13.93
N ARG A 48 -4.78 8.72 13.20
CA ARG A 48 -4.43 10.07 13.64
C ARG A 48 -5.66 10.96 13.80
N ALA A 49 -6.57 10.94 12.82
CA ALA A 49 -7.79 11.74 12.89
C ALA A 49 -8.68 11.32 14.06
N LEU A 50 -8.86 10.02 14.31
CA LEU A 50 -9.62 9.51 15.44
C LEU A 50 -9.05 9.99 16.77
N ALA A 51 -7.73 9.91 16.94
CA ALA A 51 -7.07 10.40 18.15
C ALA A 51 -7.30 11.92 18.33
N ARG A 52 -7.20 12.70 17.26
CA ARG A 52 -7.43 14.15 17.29
C ARG A 52 -8.88 14.51 17.59
N ILE A 53 -9.85 13.77 17.01
CA ILE A 53 -11.28 13.95 17.29
C ILE A 53 -11.55 13.66 18.77
N LYS A 54 -11.00 12.57 19.30
CA LYS A 54 -11.15 12.20 20.72
C LYS A 54 -10.60 13.27 21.66
N LEU A 55 -9.54 13.96 21.28
CA LEU A 55 -8.92 15.04 22.05
C LEU A 55 -9.56 16.42 21.81
N GLY A 56 -10.59 16.50 20.98
CA GLY A 56 -11.24 17.78 20.64
C GLY A 56 -10.41 18.70 19.75
N LEU A 57 -9.40 18.16 19.08
CA LEU A 57 -8.51 18.92 18.17
C LEU A 57 -8.97 18.93 16.72
N GLN A 58 -10.00 18.17 16.41
CA GLN A 58 -10.55 18.01 15.07
C GLN A 58 -12.00 17.54 15.17
N ASP A 59 -12.87 18.03 14.30
CA ASP A 59 -14.30 17.73 14.36
C ASP A 59 -14.67 16.51 13.52
N CYS A 60 -14.03 16.33 12.38
CA CYS A 60 -14.38 15.25 11.45
C CYS A 60 -13.16 14.80 10.62
N LEU A 61 -13.33 13.67 9.94
CA LEU A 61 -12.36 13.13 9.00
C LEU A 61 -12.98 13.07 7.59
N TYR A 62 -12.34 13.71 6.62
CA TYR A 62 -12.72 13.61 5.22
C TYR A 62 -11.97 12.46 4.55
N LEU A 63 -12.72 11.54 3.98
CA LEU A 63 -12.22 10.43 3.18
C LEU A 63 -12.79 10.51 1.76
N GLY A 64 -12.09 9.88 0.81
CA GLY A 64 -12.56 9.77 -0.57
C GLY A 64 -13.64 8.70 -0.73
N ASN A 65 -13.42 7.76 -1.66
CA ASN A 65 -14.39 6.69 -1.92
C ASN A 65 -14.45 5.68 -0.76
N LEU A 66 -15.54 5.73 0.01
CA LEU A 66 -15.75 4.84 1.16
C LEU A 66 -16.04 3.38 0.73
N ASN A 67 -16.44 3.15 -0.51
CA ASN A 67 -16.73 1.81 -1.03
C ASN A 67 -15.49 1.12 -1.62
N ALA A 68 -14.33 1.78 -1.62
CA ALA A 68 -13.10 1.20 -2.12
C ALA A 68 -12.69 0.01 -1.24
N LYS A 69 -12.56 -1.16 -1.87
CA LYS A 69 -12.08 -2.38 -1.19
C LYS A 69 -10.55 -2.39 -1.20
N ARG A 70 -9.97 -2.83 -0.10
CA ARG A 70 -8.52 -2.98 0.08
C ARG A 70 -8.23 -4.26 0.83
N ASP A 71 -7.05 -4.80 0.57
CA ASP A 71 -6.48 -5.90 1.33
C ASP A 71 -5.25 -5.38 2.05
N TRP A 72 -5.32 -5.31 3.38
CA TRP A 72 -4.23 -4.79 4.21
C TRP A 72 -3.60 -5.91 5.02
N GLY A 73 -2.28 -6.04 4.92
CA GLY A 73 -1.48 -6.88 5.79
C GLY A 73 -0.64 -6.05 6.75
N HIS A 74 -0.01 -6.70 7.69
CA HIS A 74 0.97 -6.05 8.56
C HIS A 74 2.37 -6.21 7.97
N ALA A 75 3.20 -5.18 8.07
CA ALA A 75 4.53 -5.18 7.45
C ALA A 75 5.52 -6.21 8.03
N ARG A 76 5.16 -6.87 9.14
CA ARG A 76 5.94 -7.97 9.72
C ARG A 76 5.49 -9.37 9.26
N ASP A 77 4.38 -9.45 8.54
CA ASP A 77 3.86 -10.72 7.99
C ASP A 77 4.55 -11.02 6.65
#